data_622ae74032fc4a8f76af534f24234909
#
_entry.id   622ae74032fc4a8f76af534f24234909
#
_cell.length_a   1.000
_cell.length_b   1.000
_cell.length_c   1.000
_cell.angle_alpha   90.00
_cell.angle_beta   90.00
_cell.angle_gamma   90.00
#
_symmetry.space_group_name_H-M   'P 1'
#
loop_
_entity.id
_entity.type
_entity.pdbx_description
1 polymer ?
#
loop_
_entity_poly.entity_id
_entity_poly.type
_entity_poly.pdbx_seq_one_letter_code
_entity_poly.pdbx_strand_id
1 'polypeptide(L)'
;MFHYKPKSVDDIVIRDFSFSFPDDIDPKWIPNQRVRSHFFNGVSLTMPYLEPFLVKTGKETARHVTSPELLEDIRGFCGQESQHY
;
A
#
# COMPACT_ATOMS: atom_id res chain seq x y z
N MET A 1 -12.73 24.44 2.59
CA MET A 1 -12.46 23.79 3.89
C MET A 1 -12.60 22.29 3.72
N PHE A 2 -11.61 21.54 4.16
CA PHE A 2 -11.66 20.07 4.13
C PHE A 2 -12.47 19.57 5.33
N HIS A 3 -13.54 18.82 5.04
CA HIS A 3 -14.35 18.18 6.06
C HIS A 3 -14.09 16.67 6.02
N TYR A 4 -13.42 16.17 7.03
CA TYR A 4 -13.28 14.73 7.21
C TYR A 4 -14.57 14.19 7.83
N LYS A 5 -15.18 13.24 7.13
CA LYS A 5 -16.31 12.48 7.68
C LYS A 5 -15.76 11.15 8.20
N PRO A 6 -15.82 10.92 9.52
CA PRO A 6 -15.34 9.66 10.08
C PRO A 6 -16.03 8.46 9.41
N LYS A 7 -15.24 7.50 9.01
CA LYS A 7 -15.71 6.19 8.55
C LYS A 7 -15.86 5.27 9.73
N SER A 8 -16.58 4.18 9.52
CA SER A 8 -16.52 3.06 10.44
C SER A 8 -15.09 2.51 10.49
N VAL A 9 -14.62 2.12 11.66
CA VAL A 9 -13.31 1.45 11.81
C VAL A 9 -13.23 0.14 11.05
N ASP A 10 -14.36 -0.40 10.64
CA ASP A 10 -14.43 -1.62 9.84
C ASP A 10 -14.03 -1.42 8.37
N ASP A 11 -13.88 -0.17 7.93
CA ASP A 11 -13.59 0.13 6.52
C ASP A 11 -12.15 -0.18 6.12
N ILE A 12 -11.20 -0.16 7.06
CA ILE A 12 -9.80 -0.46 6.79
C ILE A 12 -9.43 -1.76 7.51
N VAL A 13 -9.25 -2.81 6.74
CA VAL A 13 -8.84 -4.12 7.24
C VAL A 13 -7.40 -4.38 6.87
N ILE A 14 -6.56 -4.61 7.88
CA ILE A 14 -5.17 -5.03 7.66
C ILE A 14 -5.20 -6.51 7.31
N ARG A 15 -4.73 -6.86 6.12
CA ARG A 15 -4.69 -8.23 5.62
C ARG A 15 -3.26 -8.70 5.53
N ASP A 16 -3.02 -9.86 6.07
CA ASP A 16 -1.74 -10.55 5.94
C ASP A 16 -1.84 -11.54 4.78
N PHE A 17 -1.10 -11.27 3.71
CA PHE A 17 -1.04 -12.13 2.55
C PHE A 17 0.32 -12.83 2.50
N SER A 18 0.30 -14.11 2.25
CA SER A 18 1.49 -14.89 1.99
C SER A 18 1.36 -15.57 0.63
N PHE A 19 2.16 -15.12 -0.32
CA PHE A 19 2.18 -15.68 -1.67
C PHE A 19 3.52 -16.37 -1.91
N SER A 20 3.47 -17.49 -2.62
CA SER A 20 4.65 -18.18 -3.10
C SER A 20 4.66 -18.14 -4.62
N PHE A 21 5.76 -17.73 -5.20
CA PHE A 21 5.93 -17.64 -6.65
C PHE A 21 7.08 -18.57 -7.08
N PRO A 22 6.96 -19.20 -8.25
CA PRO A 22 8.10 -19.98 -8.80
C PRO A 22 9.25 -19.06 -9.18
N ASP A 23 10.48 -19.56 -9.09
CA ASP A 23 11.68 -18.80 -9.40
C ASP A 23 11.87 -18.52 -10.89
N ASP A 24 11.15 -19.25 -11.74
CA ASP A 24 11.26 -19.20 -13.21
C ASP A 24 10.10 -18.46 -13.88
N ILE A 25 9.50 -17.48 -13.20
CA ILE A 25 8.43 -16.65 -13.79
C ILE A 25 8.98 -15.94 -15.04
N ASP A 26 8.29 -16.11 -16.16
CA ASP A 26 8.60 -15.38 -17.38
C ASP A 26 8.41 -13.87 -17.16
N PRO A 27 9.45 -13.03 -17.34
CA PRO A 27 9.29 -11.59 -17.21
C PRO A 27 8.30 -11.01 -18.23
N LYS A 28 7.96 -11.73 -19.28
CA LYS A 28 6.92 -11.38 -20.25
C LYS A 28 5.62 -12.11 -19.91
N TRP A 29 5.16 -11.92 -18.69
CA TRP A 29 4.05 -12.67 -18.09
C TRP A 29 2.66 -12.31 -18.63
N ILE A 30 2.48 -11.18 -19.32
CA ILE A 30 1.22 -10.85 -20.00
C ILE A 30 1.29 -11.40 -21.42
N PRO A 31 0.42 -12.37 -21.79
CA PRO A 31 0.46 -12.97 -23.09
C PRO A 31 0.36 -11.94 -24.23
N ASN A 32 1.25 -12.05 -25.21
CA ASN A 32 1.30 -11.20 -26.40
C ASN A 32 1.46 -9.69 -26.13
N GLN A 33 1.90 -9.32 -24.94
CA GLN A 33 2.07 -7.91 -24.53
C GLN A 33 3.41 -7.69 -23.83
N ARG A 34 4.50 -7.87 -24.56
CA ARG A 34 5.86 -7.75 -24.04
C ARG A 34 6.13 -6.40 -23.40
N VAL A 35 5.77 -5.32 -24.09
CA VAL A 35 6.01 -3.96 -23.59
C VAL A 35 5.24 -3.71 -22.31
N ARG A 36 3.98 -4.13 -22.26
CA ARG A 36 3.15 -3.98 -21.06
C ARG A 36 3.72 -4.78 -19.88
N SER A 37 4.20 -6.01 -20.13
CA SER A 37 4.85 -6.81 -19.09
C SER A 37 6.04 -6.07 -18.48
N HIS A 38 6.94 -5.55 -19.31
CA HIS A 38 8.11 -4.83 -18.84
C HIS A 38 7.76 -3.50 -18.17
N PHE A 39 6.73 -2.81 -18.64
CA PHE A 39 6.25 -1.59 -17.98
C PHE A 39 5.81 -1.88 -16.54
N PHE A 40 4.97 -2.90 -16.33
CA PHE A 40 4.51 -3.25 -15.00
C PHE A 40 5.64 -3.83 -14.13
N ASN A 41 6.59 -4.55 -14.71
CA ASN A 41 7.78 -4.98 -13.98
C ASN A 41 8.56 -3.76 -13.44
N GLY A 42 8.73 -2.72 -14.28
CA GLY A 42 9.38 -1.49 -13.88
C GLY A 42 8.61 -0.75 -12.77
N VAL A 43 7.29 -0.64 -12.90
CA VAL A 43 6.44 -0.03 -11.88
C VAL A 43 6.57 -0.76 -10.55
N SER A 44 6.55 -2.10 -10.57
CA SER A 44 6.64 -2.89 -9.35
C SER A 44 7.95 -2.69 -8.60
N LEU A 45 9.04 -2.33 -9.27
CA LEU A 45 10.32 -2.05 -8.63
C LEU A 45 10.30 -0.79 -7.76
N THR A 46 9.32 0.09 -7.94
CA THR A 46 9.18 1.30 -7.13
C THR A 46 8.51 1.03 -5.78
N MET A 47 7.71 -0.04 -5.68
CA MET A 47 6.88 -0.32 -4.51
C MET A 47 7.67 -0.51 -3.21
N PRO A 48 8.81 -1.25 -3.20
CA PRO A 48 9.61 -1.41 -1.99
C PRO A 48 10.15 -0.11 -1.40
N TYR A 49 10.16 0.96 -2.19
CA TYR A 49 10.58 2.29 -1.74
C TYR A 49 9.40 3.19 -1.43
N LEU A 50 8.34 3.12 -2.24
CA LEU A 50 7.16 3.96 -2.09
C LEU A 50 6.38 3.62 -0.82
N GLU A 51 6.11 2.35 -0.58
CA GLU A 51 5.25 1.94 0.53
C GLU A 51 5.86 2.21 1.90
N PRO A 52 7.16 1.94 2.16
CA PRO A 52 7.80 2.38 3.39
C PRO A 52 7.78 3.89 3.58
N PHE A 53 7.91 4.65 2.49
CA PHE A 53 7.78 6.10 2.52
C PHE A 53 6.38 6.54 2.94
N LEU A 54 5.34 5.90 2.41
CA LEU A 54 3.95 6.18 2.79
C LEU A 54 3.70 5.88 4.27
N VAL A 55 4.21 4.77 4.79
CA VAL A 55 4.10 4.42 6.22
C VAL A 55 4.79 5.47 7.08
N LYS A 56 6.01 5.87 6.73
CA LYS A 56 6.75 6.90 7.45
C LYS A 56 6.00 8.22 7.46
N THR A 57 5.52 8.64 6.31
CA THR A 57 4.75 9.89 6.15
C THR A 57 3.46 9.84 6.96
N GLY A 58 2.75 8.73 6.93
CA GLY A 58 1.54 8.53 7.73
C GLY A 58 1.80 8.66 9.23
N LYS A 59 2.86 8.04 9.72
CA LYS A 59 3.26 8.14 11.13
C LYS A 59 3.65 9.56 11.53
N GLU A 60 4.36 10.28 10.69
CA GLU A 60 4.69 11.67 10.94
C GLU A 60 3.44 12.56 10.97
N THR A 61 2.54 12.34 10.01
CA THR A 61 1.26 13.06 9.95
C THR A 61 0.41 12.82 11.20
N ALA A 62 0.40 11.61 11.72
CA ALA A 62 -0.37 11.26 12.92
C ALA A 62 -0.02 12.12 14.14
N ARG A 63 1.21 12.62 14.21
CA ARG A 63 1.65 13.51 15.32
C ARG A 63 0.90 14.83 15.35
N HIS A 64 0.34 15.25 14.23
CA HIS A 64 -0.37 16.51 14.06
C HIS A 64 -1.88 16.36 14.03
N VAL A 65 -2.38 15.14 14.19
CA VAL A 65 -3.80 14.81 14.14
C VAL A 65 -4.33 14.62 15.56
N THR A 66 -5.45 15.28 15.87
CA THR A 66 -6.09 15.20 17.18
C THR A 66 -7.38 14.39 17.19
N SER A 67 -7.97 14.15 16.00
CA SER A 67 -9.19 13.34 15.88
C SER A 67 -8.90 11.87 16.14
N PRO A 68 -9.52 11.23 17.14
CA PRO A 68 -9.32 9.81 17.40
C PRO A 68 -9.70 8.91 16.22
N GLU A 69 -10.77 9.26 15.51
CA GLU A 69 -11.26 8.52 14.36
C GLU A 69 -10.25 8.57 13.21
N LEU A 70 -9.70 9.75 12.94
CA LEU A 70 -8.69 9.92 11.90
C LEU A 70 -7.37 9.22 12.27
N LEU A 71 -6.99 9.25 13.54
CA LEU A 71 -5.81 8.51 14.01
C LEU A 71 -5.97 7.00 13.79
N GLU A 72 -7.17 6.47 14.02
CA GLU A 72 -7.47 5.06 13.78
C GLU A 72 -7.37 4.72 12.29
N ASP A 73 -7.90 5.58 11.42
CA ASP A 73 -7.80 5.41 9.96
C ASP A 73 -6.33 5.45 9.50
N ILE A 74 -5.52 6.35 10.05
CA ILE A 74 -4.08 6.43 9.74
C ILE A 74 -3.36 5.14 10.18
N ARG A 75 -3.69 4.61 11.35
CA ARG A 75 -3.13 3.33 11.81
C ARG A 75 -3.50 2.18 10.87
N GLY A 76 -4.78 2.13 10.47
CA GLY A 76 -5.26 1.13 9.52
C GLY A 76 -4.55 1.24 8.18
N PHE A 77 -4.40 2.44 7.65
CA PHE A 77 -3.67 2.70 6.41
C PHE A 77 -2.21 2.26 6.51
N CYS A 78 -1.49 2.69 7.55
CA CYS A 78 -0.10 2.30 7.75
C CYS A 78 0.07 0.78 7.90
N GLY A 79 -0.89 0.13 8.59
CA GLY A 79 -0.90 -1.32 8.74
C GLY A 79 -1.10 -2.04 7.41
N GLN A 80 -2.01 -1.56 6.56
CA GLN A 80 -2.22 -2.09 5.21
C GLN A 80 -0.96 -1.93 4.36
N GLU A 81 -0.39 -0.73 4.30
CA GLU A 81 0.81 -0.47 3.50
C GLU A 81 1.99 -1.33 3.97
N SER A 82 2.09 -1.60 5.28
CA SER A 82 3.16 -2.45 5.82
C SER A 82 3.05 -3.91 5.39
N GLN A 83 1.90 -4.37 4.91
CA GLN A 83 1.71 -5.73 4.39
C GLN A 83 2.05 -5.86 2.91
N HIS A 84 2.33 -4.76 2.22
CA HIS A 84 2.55 -4.75 0.77
C HIS A 84 4.02 -4.92 0.36
N TYR A 85 4.96 -4.84 1.30
CA TYR A 85 6.39 -4.95 1.00
C TYR A 85 7.15 -5.85 1.95
#